data_10dd4cee6b57f0a44a85c9250f47bfba
#
_entry.id   10dd4cee6b57f0a44a85c9250f47bfba
#
_cell.length_a   1.000
_cell.length_b   1.000
_cell.length_c   1.000
_cell.angle_alpha   90.00
_cell.angle_beta   90.00
_cell.angle_gamma   90.00
#
_symmetry.space_group_name_H-M   'P 1'
#
loop_
_entity.id
_entity.type
_entity.pdbx_description
1 polymer ?
#
loop_
_entity_poly.entity_id
_entity_poly.type
_entity_poly.pdbx_seq_one_letter_code
_entity_poly.pdbx_strand_id
1 'polypeptide(L)'
;EYQRDGKKLSTSVALKEGERLGVYASTQVVHLDPITSARLSFSYVQQTAEGVMRLLQPQHTMEILDQSSSIVGISVMSSQAAAAGPATFLTFAALISFSLGFMNLLPIPPLDGGKLVIEIIQKIAGRELPLKVQTIVSYVGIALFALLFVYMLRSDILRFIL
;
A
#
# COMPACT_ATOMS: atom_id res chain seq x y z
N GLU A 1 18.15 -23.48 -9.35
CA GLU A 1 18.64 -23.45 -10.74
C GLU A 1 18.71 -22.01 -11.23
N TYR A 2 19.76 -21.64 -11.91
CA TYR A 2 19.91 -20.32 -12.54
C TYR A 2 20.55 -20.47 -13.92
N GLN A 3 20.30 -19.52 -14.81
CA GLN A 3 20.84 -19.54 -16.15
C GLN A 3 21.92 -18.45 -16.29
N ARG A 4 23.13 -18.85 -16.68
CA ARG A 4 24.23 -17.95 -16.98
C ARG A 4 24.83 -18.34 -18.34
N ASP A 5 24.94 -17.37 -19.25
CA ASP A 5 25.50 -17.57 -20.60
C ASP A 5 24.82 -18.71 -21.37
N GLY A 6 23.48 -18.83 -21.24
CA GLY A 6 22.69 -19.87 -21.91
C GLY A 6 22.77 -21.26 -21.29
N LYS A 7 23.59 -21.47 -20.26
CA LYS A 7 23.72 -22.75 -19.54
C LYS A 7 22.91 -22.75 -18.26
N LYS A 8 22.14 -23.81 -18.05
CA LYS A 8 21.44 -24.04 -16.78
C LYS A 8 22.44 -24.59 -15.77
N LEU A 9 22.59 -23.88 -14.69
CA LEU A 9 23.45 -24.25 -13.56
C LEU A 9 22.58 -24.43 -12.32
N SER A 10 22.89 -25.43 -11.50
CA SER A 10 22.25 -25.61 -10.21
C SER A 10 23.32 -25.50 -9.11
N THR A 11 22.97 -24.77 -8.07
CA THR A 11 23.76 -24.73 -6.84
C THR A 11 22.85 -24.96 -5.66
N SER A 12 23.34 -25.63 -4.66
CA SER A 12 22.65 -25.82 -3.38
C SER A 12 23.35 -24.98 -2.32
N VAL A 13 22.59 -24.20 -1.60
CA VAL A 13 23.07 -23.39 -0.47
C VAL A 13 22.39 -23.91 0.78
N ALA A 14 23.16 -24.38 1.76
CA ALA A 14 22.63 -24.72 3.07
C ALA A 14 22.50 -23.43 3.89
N LEU A 15 21.27 -23.06 4.23
CA LEU A 15 20.98 -21.92 5.11
C LEU A 15 20.89 -22.42 6.56
N LYS A 16 21.51 -21.71 7.48
CA LYS A 16 21.26 -21.86 8.91
C LYS A 16 19.94 -21.21 9.28
N GLU A 17 19.33 -21.70 10.34
CA GLU A 17 18.07 -21.16 10.86
C GLU A 17 18.24 -19.66 11.15
N GLY A 18 17.42 -18.79 10.45
CA GLY A 18 17.52 -17.33 10.54
C GLY A 18 18.36 -16.64 9.46
N GLU A 19 19.14 -17.35 8.65
CA GLU A 19 19.86 -16.78 7.50
C GLU A 19 18.92 -16.57 6.30
N ARG A 20 18.95 -15.37 5.71
CA ARG A 20 18.22 -15.06 4.48
C ARG A 20 19.15 -15.14 3.29
N LEU A 21 18.70 -15.79 2.21
CA LEU A 21 19.39 -15.70 0.93
C LEU A 21 19.37 -14.23 0.47
N GLY A 22 20.52 -13.58 0.43
CA GLY A 22 20.69 -12.22 -0.11
C GLY A 22 20.58 -12.18 -1.64
N VAL A 23 19.46 -12.69 -2.18
CA VAL A 23 19.22 -12.65 -3.63
C VAL A 23 18.53 -11.32 -3.93
N TYR A 24 19.23 -10.45 -4.65
CA TYR A 24 18.65 -9.24 -5.20
C TYR A 24 18.12 -9.53 -6.61
N ALA A 25 16.84 -9.34 -6.82
CA ALA A 25 16.30 -9.34 -8.17
C ALA A 25 16.90 -8.15 -8.94
N SER A 26 17.61 -8.40 -10.03
CA SER A 26 18.04 -7.32 -10.91
C SER A 26 16.82 -6.79 -11.66
N THR A 27 16.48 -5.55 -11.45
CA THR A 27 15.46 -4.86 -12.22
C THR A 27 16.05 -4.43 -13.56
N GLN A 28 15.54 -5.02 -14.64
CA GLN A 28 15.81 -4.51 -15.99
C GLN A 28 14.77 -3.46 -16.34
N VAL A 29 15.24 -2.30 -16.82
CA VAL A 29 14.36 -1.30 -17.38
C VAL A 29 13.92 -1.81 -18.76
N VAL A 30 12.66 -2.23 -18.87
CA VAL A 30 12.06 -2.66 -20.12
C VAL A 30 11.28 -1.49 -20.68
N HIS A 31 11.63 -1.06 -21.89
CA HIS A 31 10.84 -0.09 -22.64
C HIS A 31 9.59 -0.78 -23.20
N LEU A 32 8.45 -0.45 -22.62
CA LEU A 32 7.15 -0.96 -23.05
C LEU A 32 6.51 0.04 -24.02
N ASP A 33 5.75 -0.48 -24.98
CA ASP A 33 4.89 0.34 -25.82
C ASP A 33 3.78 1.01 -24.99
N PRO A 34 3.23 2.16 -25.43
CA PRO A 34 2.24 2.91 -24.67
C PRO A 34 0.98 2.11 -24.29
N ILE A 35 0.55 1.18 -25.17
CA ILE A 35 -0.64 0.36 -24.95
C ILE A 35 -0.39 -0.66 -23.83
N THR A 36 0.75 -1.34 -23.87
CA THR A 36 1.16 -2.28 -22.83
C THR A 36 1.36 -1.57 -21.50
N SER A 37 1.96 -0.37 -21.51
CA SER A 37 2.13 0.46 -20.32
C SER A 37 0.78 0.86 -19.72
N ALA A 38 -0.19 1.26 -20.53
CA ALA A 38 -1.54 1.59 -20.07
C ALA A 38 -2.26 0.36 -19.48
N ARG A 39 -2.12 -0.81 -20.11
CA ARG A 39 -2.70 -2.06 -19.60
C ARG A 39 -2.10 -2.46 -18.25
N LEU A 40 -0.78 -2.37 -18.10
CA LEU A 40 -0.10 -2.66 -16.84
C LEU A 40 -0.52 -1.66 -15.75
N SER A 41 -0.58 -0.37 -16.08
CA SER A 41 -1.06 0.65 -15.13
C SER A 41 -2.48 0.34 -14.66
N PHE A 42 -3.37 -0.06 -15.56
CA PHE A 42 -4.73 -0.46 -15.20
C PHE A 42 -4.74 -1.70 -14.30
N SER A 43 -3.88 -2.69 -14.55
CA SER A 43 -3.78 -3.88 -13.70
C SER A 43 -3.29 -3.52 -12.28
N TYR A 44 -2.39 -2.55 -12.12
CA TYR A 44 -1.99 -2.03 -10.81
C TYR A 44 -3.14 -1.34 -10.08
N VAL A 45 -3.97 -0.57 -10.79
CA VAL A 45 -5.19 0.03 -10.26
C VAL A 45 -6.12 -1.05 -9.71
N GLN A 46 -6.37 -2.09 -10.50
CA GLN A 46 -7.23 -3.20 -10.11
C GLN A 46 -6.67 -3.95 -8.88
N GLN A 47 -5.37 -4.27 -8.87
CA GLN A 47 -4.72 -4.93 -7.74
C GLN A 47 -4.80 -4.08 -6.45
N THR A 48 -4.61 -2.77 -6.57
CA THR A 48 -4.75 -1.85 -5.42
C THR A 48 -6.18 -1.85 -4.91
N ALA A 49 -7.16 -1.80 -5.79
CA ALA A 49 -8.58 -1.87 -5.42
C ALA A 49 -8.92 -3.19 -4.71
N GLU A 50 -8.45 -4.31 -5.25
CA GLU A 50 -8.62 -5.63 -4.63
C GLU A 50 -7.95 -5.71 -3.26
N GLY A 51 -6.73 -5.18 -3.12
CA GLY A 51 -6.00 -5.11 -1.84
C GLY A 51 -6.78 -4.35 -0.78
N VAL A 52 -7.34 -3.19 -1.15
CA VAL A 52 -8.17 -2.39 -0.25
C VAL A 52 -9.48 -3.10 0.11
N MET A 53 -10.12 -3.77 -0.84
CA MET A 53 -11.32 -4.56 -0.55
C MET A 53 -11.03 -5.74 0.39
N ARG A 54 -9.85 -6.34 0.31
CA ARG A 54 -9.39 -7.37 1.26
C ARG A 54 -9.15 -6.81 2.66
N LEU A 55 -8.70 -5.56 2.79
CA LEU A 55 -8.58 -4.87 4.09
C LEU A 55 -9.91 -4.80 4.85
N LEU A 56 -11.04 -4.71 4.13
CA LEU A 56 -12.37 -4.70 4.72
C LEU A 56 -12.85 -6.09 5.18
N GLN A 57 -12.10 -7.14 4.88
CA GLN A 57 -12.40 -8.52 5.30
C GLN A 57 -11.62 -8.84 6.59
N PRO A 58 -12.30 -9.12 7.71
CA PRO A 58 -11.66 -9.35 9.01
C PRO A 58 -10.60 -10.46 9.00
N GLN A 59 -10.74 -11.43 8.09
CA GLN A 59 -9.86 -12.59 7.97
C GLN A 59 -8.44 -12.23 7.46
N HIS A 60 -8.33 -11.16 6.65
CA HIS A 60 -7.07 -10.75 6.02
C HIS A 60 -6.49 -9.47 6.61
N THR A 61 -7.25 -8.77 7.46
CA THR A 61 -6.87 -7.47 7.99
C THR A 61 -5.53 -7.52 8.75
N MET A 62 -5.34 -8.52 9.61
CA MET A 62 -4.09 -8.64 10.40
C MET A 62 -2.88 -8.94 9.52
N GLU A 63 -3.02 -9.85 8.56
CA GLU A 63 -1.94 -10.18 7.62
C GLU A 63 -1.53 -8.97 6.78
N ILE A 64 -2.50 -8.18 6.30
CA ILE A 64 -2.23 -6.97 5.52
C ILE A 64 -1.61 -5.88 6.39
N LEU A 65 -2.06 -5.72 7.64
CA LEU A 65 -1.49 -4.76 8.57
C LEU A 65 -0.02 -5.10 8.91
N ASP A 66 0.30 -6.37 9.08
CA ASP A 66 1.66 -6.82 9.33
C ASP A 66 2.60 -6.61 8.12
N GLN A 67 2.05 -6.63 6.90
CA GLN A 67 2.80 -6.34 5.67
C GLN A 67 2.80 -4.85 5.30
N SER A 68 1.96 -4.04 5.94
CA SER A 68 1.87 -2.61 5.68
C SER A 68 3.06 -1.87 6.30
N SER A 69 3.46 -0.79 5.65
CA SER A 69 4.54 0.08 6.13
C SER A 69 3.99 1.42 6.59
N SER A 70 4.54 1.92 7.69
CA SER A 70 4.29 3.28 8.17
C SER A 70 5.18 4.31 7.45
N ILE A 71 5.18 5.53 7.95
CA ILE A 71 6.06 6.60 7.44
C ILE A 71 7.54 6.18 7.47
N VAL A 72 7.97 5.40 8.46
CA VAL A 72 9.36 4.92 8.56
C VAL A 72 9.67 3.97 7.40
N GLY A 73 8.84 2.96 7.18
CA GLY A 73 9.02 2.03 6.08
C GLY A 73 8.94 2.70 4.71
N ILE A 74 7.99 3.63 4.51
CA ILE A 74 7.90 4.42 3.28
C ILE A 74 9.17 5.26 3.06
N SER A 75 9.75 5.85 4.10
CA SER A 75 11.00 6.63 3.98
C SER A 75 12.18 5.77 3.57
N VAL A 76 12.31 4.56 4.13
CA VAL A 76 13.33 3.59 3.74
C VAL A 76 13.15 3.16 2.28
N MET A 77 11.93 2.78 1.88
CA MET A 77 11.62 2.40 0.50
C MET A 77 11.84 3.55 -0.48
N SER A 78 11.53 4.79 -0.08
CA SER A 78 11.78 5.99 -0.88
C SER A 78 13.28 6.21 -1.12
N SER A 79 14.11 6.04 -0.09
CA SER A 79 15.57 6.17 -0.23
C SER A 79 16.15 5.08 -1.13
N GLN A 80 15.66 3.84 -1.02
CA GLN A 80 16.05 2.73 -1.90
C GLN A 80 15.63 2.99 -3.36
N ALA A 81 14.41 3.48 -3.57
CA ALA A 81 13.91 3.84 -4.90
C ALA A 81 14.74 4.97 -5.51
N ALA A 82 15.13 5.98 -4.72
CA ALA A 82 16.00 7.07 -5.17
C ALA A 82 17.41 6.58 -5.54
N ALA A 83 17.97 5.67 -4.74
CA ALA A 83 19.27 5.03 -5.03
C ALA A 83 19.24 4.18 -6.30
N ALA A 84 18.10 3.56 -6.62
CA ALA A 84 17.90 2.77 -7.84
C ALA A 84 17.71 3.63 -9.11
N GLY A 85 17.55 4.95 -8.97
CA GLY A 85 17.51 5.91 -10.06
C GLY A 85 16.17 6.65 -10.22
N PRO A 86 16.17 7.72 -11.03
CA PRO A 86 15.02 8.63 -11.12
C PRO A 86 13.74 7.96 -11.63
N ALA A 87 13.84 7.04 -12.57
CA ALA A 87 12.67 6.32 -13.09
C ALA A 87 11.99 5.47 -12.00
N THR A 88 12.77 4.75 -11.20
CA THR A 88 12.28 3.94 -10.08
C THR A 88 11.64 4.81 -9.01
N PHE A 89 12.27 5.95 -8.69
CA PHE A 89 11.73 6.91 -7.73
C PHE A 89 10.40 7.51 -8.18
N LEU A 90 10.30 7.92 -9.45
CA LEU A 90 9.05 8.44 -10.01
C LEU A 90 7.94 7.39 -10.03
N THR A 91 8.25 6.15 -10.36
CA THR A 91 7.29 5.04 -10.30
C THR A 91 6.80 4.82 -8.88
N PHE A 92 7.71 4.81 -7.90
CA PHE A 92 7.38 4.68 -6.48
C PHE A 92 6.48 5.83 -6.00
N ALA A 93 6.83 7.09 -6.35
CA ALA A 93 6.04 8.26 -6.02
C ALA A 93 4.63 8.21 -6.64
N ALA A 94 4.53 7.77 -7.89
CA ALA A 94 3.25 7.58 -8.58
C ALA A 94 2.37 6.52 -7.89
N LEU A 95 2.95 5.39 -7.48
CA LEU A 95 2.24 4.34 -6.77
C LEU A 95 1.71 4.82 -5.41
N ILE A 96 2.52 5.57 -4.65
CA ILE A 96 2.07 6.15 -3.37
C ILE A 96 0.95 7.14 -3.61
N SER A 97 1.10 8.06 -4.57
CA SER A 97 0.07 9.06 -4.89
C SER A 97 -1.25 8.40 -5.30
N PHE A 98 -1.17 7.37 -6.13
CA PHE A 98 -2.33 6.60 -6.55
C PHE A 98 -3.00 5.89 -5.35
N SER A 99 -2.22 5.19 -4.53
CA SER A 99 -2.72 4.49 -3.35
C SER A 99 -3.39 5.45 -2.37
N LEU A 100 -2.79 6.63 -2.13
CA LEU A 100 -3.35 7.66 -1.26
C LEU A 100 -4.68 8.21 -1.81
N GLY A 101 -4.74 8.47 -3.12
CA GLY A 101 -5.98 8.89 -3.79
C GLY A 101 -7.08 7.84 -3.68
N PHE A 102 -6.73 6.57 -3.90
CA PHE A 102 -7.67 5.47 -3.79
C PHE A 102 -8.16 5.27 -2.35
N MET A 103 -7.26 5.33 -1.37
CA MET A 103 -7.61 5.25 0.06
C MET A 103 -8.59 6.38 0.46
N ASN A 104 -8.42 7.59 -0.08
CA ASN A 104 -9.33 8.70 0.18
C ASN A 104 -10.74 8.49 -0.38
N LEU A 105 -10.91 7.61 -1.37
CA LEU A 105 -12.23 7.25 -1.92
C LEU A 105 -12.99 6.22 -1.07
N LEU A 106 -12.32 5.60 -0.07
CA LEU A 106 -12.99 4.63 0.80
C LEU A 106 -14.15 5.27 1.58
N PRO A 107 -15.27 4.53 1.74
CA PRO A 107 -16.44 5.00 2.47
C PRO A 107 -16.23 5.00 3.99
N ILE A 108 -15.10 5.48 4.45
CA ILE A 108 -14.69 5.46 5.86
C ILE A 108 -14.43 6.90 6.31
N PRO A 109 -15.18 7.45 7.26
CA PRO A 109 -14.83 8.71 7.90
C PRO A 109 -13.49 8.56 8.66
N PRO A 110 -12.58 9.50 8.61
CA PRO A 110 -12.68 10.91 8.16
C PRO A 110 -12.28 11.16 6.69
N LEU A 111 -12.16 10.13 5.85
CA LEU A 111 -11.75 10.25 4.46
C LEU A 111 -12.84 10.94 3.61
N ASP A 112 -12.46 11.45 2.44
CA ASP A 112 -13.37 12.17 1.56
C ASP A 112 -14.49 11.28 1.01
N GLY A 113 -14.19 10.00 0.73
CA GLY A 113 -15.21 9.02 0.36
C GLY A 113 -16.26 8.80 1.46
N GLY A 114 -15.86 8.85 2.73
CA GLY A 114 -16.79 8.78 3.86
C GLY A 114 -17.72 9.99 3.92
N LYS A 115 -17.21 11.20 3.67
CA LYS A 115 -18.04 12.42 3.58
C LYS A 115 -19.02 12.33 2.42
N LEU A 116 -18.56 11.88 1.25
CA LEU A 116 -19.41 11.69 0.08
C LEU A 116 -20.56 10.73 0.37
N VAL A 117 -20.29 9.63 1.04
CA VAL A 117 -21.35 8.67 1.44
C VAL A 117 -22.36 9.33 2.38
N ILE A 118 -21.91 10.12 3.35
CA ILE A 118 -22.81 10.86 4.26
C ILE A 118 -23.69 11.82 3.46
N GLU A 119 -23.14 12.57 2.52
CA GLU A 119 -23.91 13.50 1.66
C GLU A 119 -24.94 12.76 0.78
N ILE A 120 -24.56 11.61 0.21
CA ILE A 120 -25.49 10.79 -0.58
C ILE A 120 -26.64 10.31 0.30
N ILE A 121 -26.36 9.81 1.50
CA ILE A 121 -27.37 9.34 2.45
C ILE A 121 -28.33 10.48 2.83
N GLN A 122 -27.82 11.68 3.12
CA GLN A 122 -28.62 12.87 3.42
C GLN A 122 -29.54 13.25 2.26
N LYS A 123 -29.00 13.22 1.04
CA LYS A 123 -29.76 13.53 -0.17
C LYS A 123 -30.88 12.52 -0.42
N ILE A 124 -30.64 11.23 -0.21
CA ILE A 124 -31.64 10.18 -0.36
C ILE A 124 -32.69 10.26 0.76
N ALA A 125 -32.26 10.53 2.00
CA ALA A 125 -33.14 10.65 3.16
C ALA A 125 -33.97 11.94 3.18
N GLY A 126 -33.64 12.92 2.31
CA GLY A 126 -34.30 14.22 2.24
C GLY A 126 -34.14 15.07 3.50
N ARG A 127 -33.17 14.75 4.36
CA ARG A 127 -32.89 15.47 5.60
C ARG A 127 -31.40 15.46 5.92
N GLU A 128 -30.92 16.54 6.49
CA GLU A 128 -29.55 16.65 6.95
C GLU A 128 -29.33 15.86 8.25
N LEU A 129 -28.19 15.18 8.36
CA LEU A 129 -27.76 14.55 9.59
C LEU A 129 -27.34 15.65 10.59
N PRO A 130 -27.73 15.55 11.87
CA PRO A 130 -27.29 16.47 12.89
C PRO A 130 -25.77 16.61 12.91
N LEU A 131 -25.25 17.83 13.02
CA LEU A 131 -23.80 18.09 13.07
C LEU A 131 -23.09 17.25 14.13
N LYS A 132 -23.75 17.02 15.28
CA LYS A 132 -23.20 16.16 16.33
C LYS A 132 -22.89 14.74 15.86
N VAL A 133 -23.77 14.14 15.06
CA VAL A 133 -23.59 12.79 14.51
C VAL A 133 -22.42 12.78 13.54
N GLN A 134 -22.35 13.73 12.61
CA GLN A 134 -21.24 13.85 11.66
C GLN A 134 -19.89 14.03 12.39
N THR A 135 -19.87 14.85 13.43
CA THR A 135 -18.69 15.10 14.26
C THR A 135 -18.25 13.83 15.01
N ILE A 136 -19.17 13.12 15.65
CA ILE A 136 -18.86 11.86 16.37
C ILE A 136 -18.28 10.81 15.40
N VAL A 137 -18.92 10.62 14.25
CA VAL A 137 -18.46 9.68 13.23
C VAL A 137 -17.05 10.03 12.75
N SER A 138 -16.75 11.31 12.54
CA SER A 138 -15.42 11.79 12.17
C SER A 138 -14.38 11.54 13.28
N TYR A 139 -14.71 11.82 14.54
CA TYR A 139 -13.80 11.56 15.66
C TYR A 139 -13.51 10.07 15.86
N VAL A 140 -14.52 9.21 15.72
CA VAL A 140 -14.33 7.75 15.79
C VAL A 140 -13.39 7.29 14.67
N GLY A 141 -13.57 7.81 13.44
CA GLY A 141 -12.69 7.51 12.33
C GLY A 141 -11.26 7.97 12.58
N ILE A 142 -11.07 9.21 13.07
CA ILE A 142 -9.74 9.74 13.42
C ILE A 142 -9.08 8.90 14.51
N ALA A 143 -9.82 8.51 15.54
CA ALA A 143 -9.28 7.67 16.62
C ALA A 143 -8.85 6.30 16.11
N LEU A 144 -9.64 5.67 15.21
CA LEU A 144 -9.28 4.41 14.57
C LEU A 144 -8.00 4.55 13.74
N PHE A 145 -7.88 5.60 12.91
CA PHE A 145 -6.69 5.87 12.13
C PHE A 145 -5.46 6.13 13.00
N ALA A 146 -5.61 6.88 14.09
CA ALA A 146 -4.52 7.12 15.03
C ALA A 146 -4.03 5.81 15.67
N LEU A 147 -4.94 4.91 16.05
CA LEU A 147 -4.62 3.61 16.61
C LEU A 147 -3.87 2.73 15.60
N LEU A 148 -4.36 2.67 14.35
CA LEU A 148 -3.70 1.94 13.27
C LEU A 148 -2.31 2.52 12.97
N PHE A 149 -2.18 3.85 12.96
CA PHE A 149 -0.91 4.53 12.75
C PHE A 149 0.13 4.16 13.83
N VAL A 150 -0.27 4.18 15.10
CA VAL A 150 0.61 3.79 16.22
C VAL A 150 1.01 2.31 16.11
N TYR A 151 0.07 1.44 15.75
CA TYR A 151 0.36 0.03 15.53
C TYR A 151 1.40 -0.20 14.43
N MET A 152 1.19 0.43 13.25
CA MET A 152 2.13 0.34 12.12
C MET A 152 3.49 0.95 12.45
N LEU A 153 3.52 2.10 13.13
CA LEU A 153 4.76 2.74 13.55
C LEU A 153 5.59 1.83 14.47
N ARG A 154 4.93 1.17 15.43
CA ARG A 154 5.59 0.18 16.30
C ARG A 154 6.17 -0.98 15.47
N SER A 155 5.39 -1.52 14.53
CA SER A 155 5.83 -2.62 13.67
C SER A 155 7.06 -2.25 12.84
N ASP A 156 7.07 -1.03 12.27
CA ASP A 156 8.20 -0.55 11.46
C ASP A 156 9.46 -0.29 12.29
N ILE A 157 9.31 0.27 13.49
CA ILE A 157 10.45 0.48 14.40
C ILE A 157 11.11 -0.86 14.72
N LEU A 158 10.32 -1.89 15.02
CA LEU A 158 10.83 -3.23 15.28
C LEU A 158 11.48 -3.89 14.06
N ARG A 159 11.02 -3.55 12.86
CA ARG A 159 11.51 -4.16 11.60
C ARG A 159 12.75 -3.49 11.04
N PHE A 160 12.88 -2.16 11.16
CA PHE A 160 13.90 -1.36 10.47
C PHE A 160 14.94 -0.74 11.40
N ILE A 161 14.69 -0.68 12.71
CA ILE A 161 15.56 0.01 13.67
C ILE A 161 16.16 -0.95 14.70
N LEU A 162 15.44 -2.00 15.10
CA LEU A 162 15.89 -3.04 16.03
C LEU A 162 16.19 -4.34 15.30
#